data_4392188baee1c52387f0ba35b3b3228a
#
_entry.id   4392188baee1c52387f0ba35b3b3228a
#
_cell.length_a   1.000
_cell.length_b   1.000
_cell.length_c   1.000
_cell.angle_alpha   90.00
_cell.angle_beta   90.00
_cell.angle_gamma   90.00
#
_symmetry.space_group_name_H-M   'P 1'
#
loop_
_entity.id
_entity.type
_entity.pdbx_description
1 polymer ?
#
loop_
_entity_poly.entity_id
_entity_poly.type
_entity_poly.pdbx_seq_one_letter_code
_entity_poly.pdbx_strand_id
1 'polypeptide(L)'
;MRAIIIEDEPLSVAELRTTLAEVAPQIEVVATASSVAEAAAVIAGVGHDLIFMDIHLGDGSGFDIFQRTEISVPVIFITAYDSYALKAFENKGIDYLLKPFGREDLQRAIDKLGLLSGGGSASAEHGAPTQTPPVYQERFLVHMGARMKSVTTAEIAYFMADGKYLHLVTHDGKDYIVDRTLTEVGEKLPPNLFFRIN
;
A
#
# COMPACT_ATOMS: atom_id res chain seq x y z
N MET A 1 -6.77 16.99 -10.45
CA MET A 1 -5.69 15.98 -10.42
C MET A 1 -5.93 15.02 -11.56
N ARG A 2 -4.88 14.65 -12.31
CA ARG A 2 -4.98 13.79 -13.49
C ARG A 2 -4.51 12.38 -13.13
N ALA A 3 -5.32 11.36 -13.37
CA ALA A 3 -5.00 9.98 -13.03
C ALA A 3 -4.91 9.08 -14.26
N ILE A 4 -4.02 8.08 -14.19
CA ILE A 4 -3.96 6.94 -15.12
C ILE A 4 -4.50 5.71 -14.39
N ILE A 5 -5.29 4.87 -15.08
CA ILE A 5 -5.70 3.56 -14.59
C ILE A 5 -5.00 2.50 -15.42
N ILE A 6 -4.31 1.57 -14.76
CA ILE A 6 -3.63 0.42 -15.36
C ILE A 6 -4.33 -0.84 -14.86
N GLU A 7 -5.10 -1.46 -15.74
CA GLU A 7 -6.00 -2.56 -15.42
C GLU A 7 -6.42 -3.27 -16.72
N ASP A 8 -6.29 -4.56 -16.78
CA ASP A 8 -6.62 -5.36 -17.98
C ASP A 8 -8.10 -5.78 -18.05
N GLU A 9 -8.84 -5.66 -16.94
CA GLU A 9 -10.26 -5.99 -16.89
C GLU A 9 -11.16 -4.77 -17.13
N PRO A 10 -11.89 -4.66 -18.26
CA PRO A 10 -12.68 -3.47 -18.57
C PRO A 10 -13.78 -3.15 -17.56
N LEU A 11 -14.34 -4.17 -16.88
CA LEU A 11 -15.35 -3.98 -15.85
C LEU A 11 -14.76 -3.33 -14.60
N SER A 12 -13.58 -3.75 -14.18
CA SER A 12 -12.83 -3.14 -13.05
C SER A 12 -12.48 -1.68 -13.35
N VAL A 13 -12.08 -1.35 -14.59
CA VAL A 13 -11.87 0.05 -15.00
C VAL A 13 -13.15 0.87 -14.89
N ALA A 14 -14.29 0.33 -15.37
CA ALA A 14 -15.57 1.05 -15.32
C ALA A 14 -16.05 1.26 -13.87
N GLU A 15 -15.91 0.26 -13.02
CA GLU A 15 -16.26 0.33 -11.60
C GLU A 15 -15.40 1.38 -10.88
N LEU A 16 -14.09 1.35 -11.06
CA LEU A 16 -13.19 2.34 -10.48
C LEU A 16 -13.52 3.76 -10.95
N ARG A 17 -13.77 3.97 -12.25
CA ARG A 17 -14.19 5.28 -12.79
C ARG A 17 -15.48 5.78 -12.14
N THR A 18 -16.47 4.90 -11.99
CA THR A 18 -17.75 5.25 -11.37
C THR A 18 -17.56 5.64 -9.91
N THR A 19 -16.82 4.83 -9.16
CA THR A 19 -16.56 5.09 -7.74
C THR A 19 -15.73 6.37 -7.55
N LEU A 20 -14.72 6.62 -8.42
CA LEU A 20 -13.94 7.87 -8.40
C LEU A 20 -14.80 9.09 -8.66
N ALA A 21 -15.74 9.03 -9.61
CA ALA A 21 -16.64 10.15 -9.91
C ALA A 21 -17.54 10.50 -8.71
N GLU A 22 -17.86 9.53 -7.86
CA GLU A 22 -18.69 9.72 -6.66
C GLU A 22 -17.88 10.25 -5.46
N VAL A 23 -16.69 9.69 -5.20
CA VAL A 23 -15.91 10.02 -3.98
C VAL A 23 -14.88 11.11 -4.22
N ALA A 24 -14.38 11.27 -5.45
CA ALA A 24 -13.31 12.21 -5.77
C ALA A 24 -13.48 12.82 -7.17
N PRO A 25 -14.55 13.60 -7.43
CA PRO A 25 -14.84 14.17 -8.75
C PRO A 25 -13.74 15.12 -9.27
N GLN A 26 -12.83 15.58 -8.42
CA GLN A 26 -11.65 16.37 -8.78
C GLN A 26 -10.53 15.55 -9.43
N ILE A 27 -10.62 14.20 -9.44
CA ILE A 27 -9.67 13.33 -10.10
C ILE A 27 -10.20 12.96 -11.49
N GLU A 28 -9.53 13.47 -12.52
CA GLU A 28 -9.83 13.18 -13.92
C GLU A 28 -9.01 11.98 -14.41
N VAL A 29 -9.67 10.93 -14.89
CA VAL A 29 -8.97 9.79 -15.52
C VAL A 29 -8.64 10.14 -16.96
N VAL A 30 -7.40 10.49 -17.21
CA VAL A 30 -6.90 11.01 -18.51
C VAL A 30 -6.45 9.91 -19.46
N ALA A 31 -6.11 8.72 -18.97
CA ALA A 31 -5.74 7.56 -19.79
C ALA A 31 -5.98 6.26 -19.04
N THR A 32 -6.06 5.17 -19.79
CA THR A 32 -6.06 3.79 -19.29
C THR A 32 -5.05 2.96 -20.07
N ALA A 33 -4.51 1.94 -19.44
CA ALA A 33 -3.66 0.94 -20.06
C ALA A 33 -4.07 -0.46 -19.57
N SER A 34 -4.06 -1.44 -20.48
CA SER A 34 -4.50 -2.81 -20.23
C SER A 34 -3.36 -3.83 -20.12
N SER A 35 -2.12 -3.38 -20.24
CA SER A 35 -0.94 -4.23 -20.22
C SER A 35 0.29 -3.48 -19.69
N VAL A 36 1.31 -4.23 -19.28
CA VAL A 36 2.61 -3.68 -18.85
C VAL A 36 3.26 -2.86 -19.97
N ALA A 37 3.16 -3.34 -21.21
CA ALA A 37 3.75 -2.67 -22.36
C ALA A 37 3.03 -1.35 -22.69
N GLU A 38 1.71 -1.34 -22.68
CA GLU A 38 0.89 -0.15 -22.91
C GLU A 38 1.07 0.88 -21.77
N ALA A 39 1.09 0.41 -20.51
CA ALA A 39 1.29 1.24 -19.34
C ALA A 39 2.59 2.04 -19.40
N ALA A 40 3.70 1.41 -19.78
CA ALA A 40 4.98 2.11 -19.90
C ALA A 40 4.93 3.25 -20.94
N ALA A 41 4.26 3.04 -22.07
CA ALA A 41 4.09 4.06 -23.12
C ALA A 41 3.16 5.21 -22.65
N VAL A 42 2.04 4.86 -22.00
CA VAL A 42 1.07 5.85 -21.50
C VAL A 42 1.69 6.71 -20.40
N ILE A 43 2.40 6.12 -19.45
CA ILE A 43 3.10 6.85 -18.36
C ILE A 43 4.11 7.84 -18.95
N ALA A 44 4.89 7.42 -19.94
CA ALA A 44 5.89 8.29 -20.56
C ALA A 44 5.28 9.41 -21.41
N GLY A 45 4.11 9.20 -22.01
CA GLY A 45 3.50 10.13 -22.99
C GLY A 45 2.42 11.05 -22.44
N VAL A 46 1.79 10.71 -21.32
CA VAL A 46 0.63 11.42 -20.77
C VAL A 46 0.98 12.06 -19.42
N GLY A 47 0.82 13.39 -19.33
CA GLY A 47 1.01 14.08 -18.04
C GLY A 47 -0.06 13.62 -17.03
N HIS A 48 0.38 13.24 -15.84
CA HIS A 48 -0.47 12.69 -14.78
C HIS A 48 0.12 12.98 -13.40
N ASP A 49 -0.72 12.90 -12.38
CA ASP A 49 -0.38 13.21 -10.99
C ASP A 49 -0.55 11.98 -10.08
N LEU A 50 -1.24 10.95 -10.55
CA LEU A 50 -1.60 9.75 -9.79
C LEU A 50 -1.74 8.56 -10.74
N ILE A 51 -1.38 7.37 -10.26
CA ILE A 51 -1.61 6.11 -10.96
C ILE A 51 -2.42 5.17 -10.06
N PHE A 52 -3.52 4.61 -10.59
CA PHE A 52 -4.16 3.42 -10.06
C PHE A 52 -3.65 2.22 -10.85
N MET A 53 -3.14 1.19 -10.18
CA MET A 53 -2.42 0.11 -10.85
C MET A 53 -2.84 -1.26 -10.30
N ASP A 54 -3.34 -2.13 -11.17
CA ASP A 54 -3.42 -3.56 -10.81
C ASP A 54 -2.02 -4.18 -10.83
N ILE A 55 -1.80 -5.09 -9.91
CA ILE A 55 -0.56 -5.87 -9.80
C ILE A 55 -0.53 -6.99 -10.85
N HIS A 56 -1.70 -7.55 -11.20
CA HIS A 56 -1.80 -8.64 -12.19
C HIS A 56 -2.39 -8.11 -13.47
N LEU A 57 -1.58 -8.11 -14.51
CA LEU A 57 -1.97 -7.76 -15.87
C LEU A 57 -1.78 -8.99 -16.77
N GLY A 58 -2.54 -9.08 -17.84
CA GLY A 58 -2.51 -10.24 -18.73
C GLY A 58 -1.14 -10.57 -19.33
N ASP A 59 -0.22 -9.59 -19.41
CA ASP A 59 1.12 -9.74 -19.97
C ASP A 59 2.25 -9.68 -18.92
N GLY A 60 1.94 -9.58 -17.62
CA GLY A 60 2.94 -9.54 -16.56
C GLY A 60 2.48 -8.91 -15.26
N SER A 61 3.43 -8.53 -14.43
CA SER A 61 3.17 -7.85 -13.16
C SER A 61 3.19 -6.34 -13.32
N GLY A 62 2.26 -5.63 -12.66
CA GLY A 62 2.30 -4.17 -12.55
C GLY A 62 3.63 -3.66 -11.98
N PHE A 63 4.33 -4.45 -11.16
CA PHE A 63 5.68 -4.11 -10.69
C PHE A 63 6.73 -4.09 -11.80
N ASP A 64 6.54 -4.81 -12.91
CA ASP A 64 7.47 -4.83 -14.04
C ASP A 64 7.49 -3.47 -14.77
N ILE A 65 6.44 -2.66 -14.60
CA ILE A 65 6.34 -1.31 -15.17
C ILE A 65 7.44 -0.41 -14.60
N PHE A 66 7.76 -0.53 -13.31
CA PHE A 66 8.82 0.26 -12.66
C PHE A 66 10.23 -0.03 -13.21
N GLN A 67 10.42 -1.18 -13.86
CA GLN A 67 11.67 -1.52 -14.55
C GLN A 67 11.73 -0.96 -15.97
N ARG A 68 10.56 -0.60 -16.55
CA ARG A 68 10.44 -0.15 -17.95
C ARG A 68 10.33 1.36 -18.10
N THR A 69 9.81 2.04 -17.08
CA THR A 69 9.64 3.50 -17.08
C THR A 69 9.80 4.06 -15.67
N GLU A 70 10.28 5.29 -15.59
CA GLU A 70 10.38 5.99 -14.32
C GLU A 70 8.97 6.47 -13.89
N ILE A 71 8.58 6.13 -12.67
CA ILE A 71 7.34 6.58 -12.05
C ILE A 71 7.72 7.53 -10.91
N SER A 72 7.41 8.82 -11.06
CA SER A 72 7.72 9.85 -10.08
C SER A 72 6.49 10.30 -9.29
N VAL A 73 5.30 9.86 -9.68
CA VAL A 73 4.02 10.19 -9.04
C VAL A 73 3.58 9.10 -8.07
N PRO A 74 2.69 9.42 -7.13
CA PRO A 74 2.06 8.44 -6.25
C PRO A 74 1.35 7.32 -7.01
N VAL A 75 1.40 6.09 -6.45
CA VAL A 75 0.71 4.93 -6.98
C VAL A 75 -0.21 4.34 -5.92
N ILE A 76 -1.47 4.12 -6.27
CA ILE A 76 -2.43 3.32 -5.49
C ILE A 76 -2.58 1.98 -6.19
N PHE A 77 -2.13 0.91 -5.53
CA PHE A 77 -2.30 -0.43 -6.06
C PHE A 77 -3.70 -0.95 -5.79
N ILE A 78 -4.33 -1.56 -6.79
CA ILE A 78 -5.67 -2.15 -6.71
C ILE A 78 -5.59 -3.57 -7.25
N THR A 79 -5.81 -4.58 -6.42
CA THR A 79 -5.66 -5.98 -6.85
C THR A 79 -6.54 -6.93 -6.03
N ALA A 80 -6.79 -8.12 -6.57
CA ALA A 80 -7.49 -9.20 -5.87
C ALA A 80 -6.61 -9.96 -4.85
N TYR A 81 -5.32 -9.69 -4.81
CA TYR A 81 -4.36 -10.45 -4.02
C TYR A 81 -3.76 -9.62 -2.89
N ASP A 82 -3.94 -10.09 -1.68
CA ASP A 82 -3.48 -9.47 -0.43
C ASP A 82 -1.97 -9.63 -0.16
N SER A 83 -1.34 -10.64 -0.77
CA SER A 83 0.07 -10.99 -0.54
C SER A 83 1.08 -9.97 -1.08
N TYR A 84 0.65 -9.00 -1.89
CA TYR A 84 1.54 -8.02 -2.52
C TYR A 84 1.60 -6.66 -1.82
N ALA A 85 0.86 -6.47 -0.73
CA ALA A 85 0.81 -5.19 -0.01
C ALA A 85 2.20 -4.67 0.35
N LEU A 86 3.13 -5.55 0.76
CA LEU A 86 4.51 -5.17 1.11
C LEU A 86 5.30 -4.67 -0.10
N LYS A 87 5.24 -5.38 -1.23
CA LYS A 87 5.92 -4.97 -2.47
C LYS A 87 5.36 -3.66 -3.02
N ALA A 88 4.08 -3.39 -2.82
CA ALA A 88 3.45 -2.13 -3.22
C ALA A 88 4.09 -0.94 -2.52
N PHE A 89 4.36 -1.03 -1.21
CA PHE A 89 5.02 0.04 -0.45
C PHE A 89 6.50 0.23 -0.81
N GLU A 90 7.22 -0.84 -1.18
CA GLU A 90 8.60 -0.76 -1.65
C GLU A 90 8.73 0.00 -2.98
N ASN A 91 7.68 -0.02 -3.81
CA ASN A 91 7.64 0.59 -5.14
C ASN A 91 6.87 1.91 -5.19
N LYS A 92 7.05 2.79 -4.21
CA LYS A 92 6.40 4.12 -4.12
C LYS A 92 4.86 4.07 -4.05
N GLY A 93 4.28 2.92 -3.70
CA GLY A 93 2.85 2.81 -3.41
C GLY A 93 2.51 3.59 -2.15
N ILE A 94 1.53 4.49 -2.25
CA ILE A 94 1.03 5.23 -1.09
C ILE A 94 -0.09 4.51 -0.38
N ASP A 95 -0.84 3.68 -1.12
CA ASP A 95 -1.87 2.83 -0.57
C ASP A 95 -2.09 1.58 -1.42
N TYR A 96 -2.87 0.66 -0.87
CA TYR A 96 -3.18 -0.63 -1.42
C TYR A 96 -4.66 -0.95 -1.17
N LEU A 97 -5.41 -1.18 -2.25
CA LEU A 97 -6.82 -1.54 -2.21
C LEU A 97 -7.02 -2.97 -2.67
N LEU A 98 -7.69 -3.77 -1.84
CA LEU A 98 -8.02 -5.15 -2.17
C LEU A 98 -9.41 -5.22 -2.83
N LYS A 99 -9.50 -5.83 -4.02
CA LYS A 99 -10.77 -6.10 -4.70
C LYS A 99 -11.55 -7.23 -3.97
N PRO A 100 -12.86 -7.09 -3.77
CA PRO A 100 -13.68 -5.91 -4.05
C PRO A 100 -13.50 -4.83 -2.96
N PHE A 101 -13.33 -3.58 -3.38
CA PHE A 101 -13.21 -2.43 -2.47
C PHE A 101 -14.47 -1.56 -2.53
N GLY A 102 -14.77 -0.90 -1.41
CA GLY A 102 -15.88 0.02 -1.30
C GLY A 102 -15.49 1.48 -1.51
N ARG A 103 -16.51 2.36 -1.51
CA ARG A 103 -16.32 3.82 -1.58
C ARG A 103 -15.44 4.35 -0.45
N GLU A 104 -15.64 3.84 0.77
CA GLU A 104 -14.88 4.23 1.96
C GLU A 104 -13.41 3.85 1.86
N ASP A 105 -13.10 2.71 1.25
CA ASP A 105 -11.73 2.27 1.04
C ASP A 105 -11.01 3.16 0.04
N LEU A 106 -11.65 3.47 -1.08
CA LEU A 106 -11.12 4.37 -2.10
C LEU A 106 -10.95 5.80 -1.57
N GLN A 107 -11.96 6.33 -0.83
CA GLN A 107 -11.88 7.65 -0.21
C GLN A 107 -10.68 7.74 0.73
N ARG A 108 -10.49 6.74 1.60
CA ARG A 108 -9.37 6.69 2.55
C ARG A 108 -8.00 6.68 1.84
N ALA A 109 -7.87 5.95 0.73
CA ALA A 109 -6.65 5.93 -0.07
C ALA A 109 -6.36 7.30 -0.71
N ILE A 110 -7.40 8.00 -1.17
CA ILE A 110 -7.27 9.34 -1.74
C ILE A 110 -6.96 10.38 -0.65
N ASP A 111 -7.54 10.26 0.54
CA ASP A 111 -7.26 11.17 1.65
C ASP A 111 -5.79 11.10 2.08
N LYS A 112 -5.18 9.91 2.07
CA LYS A 112 -3.74 9.76 2.29
C LYS A 112 -2.90 10.51 1.25
N LEU A 113 -3.33 10.51 -0.01
CA LEU A 113 -2.69 11.27 -1.07
C LEU A 113 -2.72 12.79 -0.77
N GLY A 114 -3.86 13.30 -0.28
CA GLY A 114 -4.02 14.68 0.12
C GLY A 114 -3.06 15.09 1.24
N LEU A 115 -2.84 14.23 2.22
CA LEU A 115 -1.90 14.45 3.32
C LEU A 115 -0.44 14.48 2.85
N LEU A 116 -0.09 13.70 1.85
CA LEU A 116 1.27 13.68 1.26
C LEU A 116 1.50 14.86 0.29
N SER A 117 0.44 15.33 -0.38
CA SER A 117 0.49 16.47 -1.32
C SER A 117 0.30 17.83 -0.63
N GLY A 118 -0.16 17.84 0.60
CA GLY A 118 -0.46 19.02 1.42
C GLY A 118 0.76 19.67 2.04
N GLY A 119 1.83 19.86 1.30
CA GLY A 119 2.88 20.83 1.57
C GLY A 119 2.40 22.24 1.27
N GLY A 120 1.36 22.72 1.93
CA GLY A 120 0.73 24.01 1.66
C GLY A 120 0.31 24.75 2.92
N SER A 121 1.18 25.62 3.38
CA SER A 121 0.86 26.85 4.16
C SER A 121 0.22 26.66 5.53
N ALA A 122 1.02 26.32 6.50
CA ALA A 122 0.90 26.89 7.84
C ALA A 122 2.24 27.50 8.20
N SER A 123 2.22 28.80 8.37
CA SER A 123 3.23 29.74 8.85
C SER A 123 4.53 29.19 9.42
N ALA A 124 5.63 29.62 8.79
CA ALA A 124 6.97 29.48 9.34
C ALA A 124 7.07 30.15 10.72
N GLU A 125 7.29 29.37 11.76
CA GLU A 125 8.06 29.80 12.90
C GLU A 125 9.25 28.86 13.08
N HIS A 126 10.42 29.46 13.17
CA HIS A 126 11.72 28.84 13.32
C HIS A 126 11.76 28.01 14.61
N GLY A 127 11.95 26.71 14.45
CA GLY A 127 12.27 25.81 15.55
C GLY A 127 13.06 24.62 15.01
N ALA A 128 14.14 24.28 15.66
CA ALA A 128 15.15 23.26 15.36
C ALA A 128 14.62 21.92 14.80
N PRO A 129 15.47 21.06 14.19
CA PRO A 129 15.04 19.83 13.51
C PRO A 129 14.39 18.89 14.52
N THR A 130 13.07 18.89 14.56
CA THR A 130 12.28 17.91 15.28
C THR A 130 12.30 16.63 14.47
N GLN A 131 12.94 15.61 15.01
CA GLN A 131 12.89 14.24 14.55
C GLN A 131 11.41 13.84 14.41
N THR A 132 10.98 13.53 13.21
CA THR A 132 9.67 12.91 12.96
C THR A 132 9.61 11.63 13.82
N PRO A 133 8.62 11.44 14.70
CA PRO A 133 8.57 10.20 15.48
C PRO A 133 8.44 9.01 14.51
N PRO A 134 9.17 7.92 14.73
CA PRO A 134 9.11 6.75 13.88
C PRO A 134 7.67 6.22 13.82
N VAL A 135 7.15 6.06 12.62
CA VAL A 135 5.81 5.48 12.39
C VAL A 135 5.91 3.98 12.64
N TYR A 136 5.49 3.54 13.80
CA TYR A 136 5.46 2.12 14.15
C TYR A 136 4.26 1.42 13.51
N GLN A 137 4.44 0.14 13.18
CA GLN A 137 3.40 -0.67 12.58
C GLN A 137 2.33 -1.03 13.63
N GLU A 138 1.09 -0.61 13.40
CA GLU A 138 -0.01 -0.84 14.32
C GLU A 138 -0.71 -2.21 14.12
N ARG A 139 -0.54 -2.84 12.96
CA ARG A 139 -1.22 -4.09 12.59
C ARG A 139 -0.31 -5.03 11.81
N PHE A 140 -0.44 -6.31 12.09
CA PHE A 140 0.23 -7.40 11.38
C PHE A 140 -0.80 -8.29 10.69
N LEU A 141 -0.58 -8.59 9.41
CA LEU A 141 -1.37 -9.59 8.69
C LEU A 141 -0.76 -10.96 8.92
N VAL A 142 -1.59 -11.90 9.36
CA VAL A 142 -1.18 -13.27 9.69
C VAL A 142 -2.04 -14.28 8.96
N HIS A 143 -1.46 -15.42 8.57
CA HIS A 143 -2.17 -16.49 7.90
C HIS A 143 -2.89 -17.40 8.90
N MET A 144 -4.16 -17.71 8.61
CA MET A 144 -4.95 -18.75 9.28
C MET A 144 -5.43 -19.78 8.22
N GLY A 145 -4.58 -20.70 7.82
CA GLY A 145 -4.86 -21.58 6.69
C GLY A 145 -5.07 -20.79 5.40
N ALA A 146 -6.25 -20.88 4.79
CA ALA A 146 -6.63 -20.14 3.57
C ALA A 146 -7.19 -18.72 3.84
N ARG A 147 -7.21 -18.26 5.09
CA ARG A 147 -7.73 -16.95 5.46
C ARG A 147 -6.62 -16.10 6.07
N MET A 148 -6.71 -14.79 5.88
CA MET A 148 -5.85 -13.83 6.57
C MET A 148 -6.61 -13.15 7.71
N LYS A 149 -5.89 -12.85 8.76
CA LYS A 149 -6.37 -12.08 9.91
C LYS A 149 -5.43 -10.91 10.17
N SER A 150 -5.98 -9.75 10.45
CA SER A 150 -5.23 -8.62 10.98
C SER A 150 -5.14 -8.73 12.50
N VAL A 151 -3.92 -8.68 13.03
CA VAL A 151 -3.63 -8.67 14.46
C VAL A 151 -3.03 -7.30 14.78
N THR A 152 -3.62 -6.59 15.73
CA THR A 152 -3.08 -5.30 16.17
C THR A 152 -1.84 -5.49 17.05
N THR A 153 -0.94 -4.52 17.06
CA THR A 153 0.26 -4.53 17.92
C THR A 153 -0.11 -4.70 19.41
N ALA A 154 -1.26 -4.17 19.82
CA ALA A 154 -1.77 -4.32 21.18
C ALA A 154 -2.25 -5.75 21.54
N GLU A 155 -2.59 -6.57 20.52
CA GLU A 155 -2.96 -7.98 20.73
C GLU A 155 -1.74 -8.91 20.81
N ILE A 156 -0.55 -8.43 20.43
CA ILE A 156 0.67 -9.24 20.33
C ILE A 156 1.35 -9.34 21.69
N ALA A 157 1.57 -10.56 22.14
CA ALA A 157 2.34 -10.85 23.35
C ALA A 157 3.85 -10.85 23.06
N TYR A 158 4.27 -11.59 22.04
CA TYR A 158 5.67 -11.66 21.61
C TYR A 158 5.84 -12.21 20.21
N PHE A 159 7.04 -12.03 19.66
CA PHE A 159 7.51 -12.70 18.45
C PHE A 159 8.60 -13.71 18.82
N MET A 160 8.58 -14.86 18.17
CA MET A 160 9.57 -15.93 18.38
C MET A 160 10.07 -16.46 17.04
N ALA A 161 11.38 -16.48 16.85
CA ALA A 161 12.00 -17.13 15.69
C ALA A 161 12.21 -18.60 15.98
N ASP A 162 11.66 -19.47 15.14
CA ASP A 162 11.91 -20.93 15.19
C ASP A 162 12.35 -21.42 13.80
N GLY A 163 13.63 -21.72 13.69
CA GLY A 163 14.26 -22.07 12.42
C GLY A 163 14.13 -20.96 11.39
N LYS A 164 13.40 -21.22 10.31
CA LYS A 164 13.15 -20.26 9.22
C LYS A 164 11.83 -19.50 9.34
N TYR A 165 11.04 -19.78 10.37
CA TYR A 165 9.73 -19.17 10.57
C TYR A 165 9.77 -18.16 11.73
N LEU A 166 9.03 -17.07 11.56
CA LEU A 166 8.75 -16.13 12.64
C LEU A 166 7.32 -16.35 13.11
N HIS A 167 7.16 -16.60 14.39
CA HIS A 167 5.90 -16.77 15.06
C HIS A 167 5.48 -15.48 15.73
N LEU A 168 4.22 -15.07 15.53
CA LEU A 168 3.55 -13.99 16.23
C LEU A 168 2.56 -14.65 17.21
N VAL A 169 2.79 -14.47 18.50
CA VAL A 169 1.91 -15.01 19.54
C VAL A 169 1.13 -13.87 20.18
N THR A 170 -0.18 -14.06 20.26
CA THR A 170 -1.11 -13.09 20.86
C THR A 170 -1.34 -13.36 22.35
N HIS A 171 -1.83 -12.35 23.09
CA HIS A 171 -2.13 -12.47 24.51
C HIS A 171 -3.20 -13.53 24.84
N ASP A 172 -4.06 -13.87 23.88
CA ASP A 172 -5.04 -14.98 23.99
C ASP A 172 -4.45 -16.35 23.61
N GLY A 173 -3.13 -16.45 23.44
CA GLY A 173 -2.39 -17.69 23.22
C GLY A 173 -2.48 -18.25 21.79
N LYS A 174 -2.94 -17.46 20.81
CA LYS A 174 -2.93 -17.87 19.41
C LYS A 174 -1.57 -17.63 18.80
N ASP A 175 -1.09 -18.60 18.02
CA ASP A 175 0.17 -18.61 17.30
C ASP A 175 -0.05 -18.51 15.80
N TYR A 176 0.65 -17.58 15.16
CA TYR A 176 0.57 -17.31 13.74
C TYR A 176 1.96 -17.24 13.12
N ILE A 177 2.12 -17.83 11.94
CA ILE A 177 3.36 -17.69 11.17
C ILE A 177 3.33 -16.36 10.41
N VAL A 178 4.41 -15.60 10.52
CA VAL A 178 4.62 -14.34 9.82
C VAL A 178 5.75 -14.52 8.82
N ASP A 179 5.53 -14.15 7.58
CA ASP A 179 6.54 -14.24 6.51
C ASP A 179 7.47 -13.00 6.53
N ARG A 180 8.19 -12.86 7.63
CA ARG A 180 9.18 -11.78 7.88
C ARG A 180 10.26 -12.28 8.84
N THR A 181 11.37 -11.57 8.85
CA THR A 181 12.44 -11.81 9.82
C THR A 181 12.21 -11.05 11.12
N LEU A 182 12.79 -11.53 12.22
CA LEU A 182 12.71 -10.85 13.51
C LEU A 182 13.32 -9.43 13.47
N THR A 183 14.33 -9.22 12.64
CA THR A 183 14.97 -7.91 12.45
C THR A 183 14.01 -6.92 11.79
N GLU A 184 13.37 -7.30 10.70
CA GLU A 184 12.39 -6.46 9.99
C GLU A 184 11.19 -6.08 10.85
N VAL A 185 10.73 -7.01 11.69
CA VAL A 185 9.64 -6.75 12.63
C VAL A 185 10.11 -5.82 13.75
N GLY A 186 11.31 -6.05 14.29
CA GLY A 186 11.87 -5.24 15.37
C GLY A 186 12.03 -3.76 15.01
N GLU A 187 12.39 -3.44 13.76
CA GLU A 187 12.50 -2.05 13.26
C GLU A 187 11.16 -1.33 13.17
N LYS A 188 10.06 -2.08 13.08
CA LYS A 188 8.69 -1.57 12.90
C LYS A 188 7.85 -1.56 14.17
N LEU A 189 8.38 -2.10 15.26
CA LEU A 189 7.69 -2.15 16.55
C LEU A 189 8.08 -0.98 17.45
N PRO A 190 7.15 -0.46 18.26
CA PRO A 190 7.45 0.57 19.25
C PRO A 190 8.43 0.02 20.30
N PRO A 191 9.62 0.64 20.49
CA PRO A 191 10.65 0.13 21.40
C PRO A 191 10.28 0.24 22.89
N ASN A 192 9.23 1.00 23.20
CA ASN A 192 8.66 1.09 24.53
C ASN A 192 7.71 -0.06 24.87
N LEU A 193 7.23 -0.81 23.86
CA LEU A 193 6.34 -1.96 24.03
C LEU A 193 7.03 -3.29 23.76
N PHE A 194 8.05 -3.29 22.90
CA PHE A 194 8.76 -4.50 22.51
C PHE A 194 10.28 -4.31 22.67
N PHE A 195 10.93 -5.30 23.22
CA PHE A 195 12.39 -5.37 23.33
C PHE A 195 12.87 -6.77 22.96
N ARG A 196 14.06 -6.84 22.39
CA ARG A 196 14.65 -8.11 21.97
C ARG A 196 15.27 -8.81 23.16
N ILE A 197 14.88 -10.07 23.35
CA ILE A 197 15.53 -11.00 24.28
C ILE A 197 16.44 -11.90 23.43
N ASN A 198 17.68 -12.10 23.87
CA ASN A 198 18.65 -12.99 23.18
C ASN A 198 18.26 -14.43 23.39
#